data_e60f7b840ec5ae69be5726d90b1ee63b
#
_entry.id   e60f7b840ec5ae69be5726d90b1ee63b
#
_cell.length_a   1.000
_cell.length_b   1.000
_cell.length_c   1.000
_cell.angle_alpha   90.00
_cell.angle_beta   90.00
_cell.angle_gamma   90.00
#
_symmetry.space_group_name_H-M   'P 1'
#
loop_
_entity.id
_entity.type
_entity.pdbx_description
1 polymer ?
#
loop_
_entity_poly.entity_id
_entity_poly.type
_entity_poly.pdbx_seq_one_letter_code
_entity_poly.pdbx_strand_id
1 'polypeptide(L)'
;MRRMLIVSIATLMAAVVNAQEGPQPQSTAVPAPADAAEGAKLFGTTCGFCHQDGGRVAGRGPKLAGTDRPDEYLLNRIRLGKDGAMPAYGRAFNEAQLRSLLAYIRSLKDDAR
;
A
#
# COMPACT_ATOMS: atom_id res chain seq x y z
N MET A 1 -55.05 13.66 -58.70
CA MET A 1 -55.28 13.06 -57.40
C MET A 1 -53.95 12.42 -56.91
N ARG A 2 -53.26 13.10 -56.06
CA ARG A 2 -51.96 12.67 -55.59
C ARG A 2 -52.03 12.46 -54.09
N ARG A 3 -52.10 11.20 -53.66
CA ARG A 3 -52.18 10.81 -52.24
C ARG A 3 -50.80 10.94 -51.62
N MET A 4 -50.65 11.87 -50.72
CA MET A 4 -49.48 12.06 -49.90
C MET A 4 -49.54 11.10 -48.71
N LEU A 5 -48.65 10.14 -48.70
CA LEU A 5 -48.41 9.22 -47.57
C LEU A 5 -47.50 9.94 -46.56
N ILE A 6 -48.04 10.24 -45.41
CA ILE A 6 -47.29 10.79 -44.27
C ILE A 6 -46.71 9.59 -43.53
N VAL A 7 -45.39 9.42 -43.63
CA VAL A 7 -44.65 8.43 -42.81
C VAL A 7 -44.31 9.07 -41.48
N SER A 8 -45.01 8.66 -40.45
CA SER A 8 -44.71 9.04 -39.06
C SER A 8 -43.47 8.24 -38.62
N ILE A 9 -42.35 8.92 -38.46
CA ILE A 9 -41.16 8.36 -37.82
C ILE A 9 -41.32 8.52 -36.32
N ALA A 10 -41.61 7.43 -35.64
CA ALA A 10 -41.58 7.37 -34.18
C ALA A 10 -40.14 7.32 -33.70
N THR A 11 -39.65 8.44 -33.19
CA THR A 11 -38.32 8.51 -32.59
C THR A 11 -38.37 7.87 -31.21
N LEU A 12 -37.79 6.67 -31.11
CA LEU A 12 -37.62 5.95 -29.84
C LEU A 12 -36.45 6.60 -29.09
N MET A 13 -36.77 7.45 -28.12
CA MET A 13 -35.77 7.97 -27.18
C MET A 13 -35.38 6.86 -26.21
N ALA A 14 -34.20 6.28 -26.39
CA ALA A 14 -33.59 5.42 -25.39
C ALA A 14 -33.15 6.29 -24.20
N ALA A 15 -33.82 6.12 -23.07
CA ALA A 15 -33.42 6.71 -21.80
C ALA A 15 -32.13 6.01 -21.36
N VAL A 16 -31.02 6.72 -21.43
CA VAL A 16 -29.76 6.31 -20.82
C VAL A 16 -29.94 6.44 -19.30
N VAL A 17 -30.17 5.33 -18.64
CA VAL A 17 -30.16 5.27 -17.17
C VAL A 17 -28.72 5.45 -16.75
N ASN A 18 -28.38 6.68 -16.35
CA ASN A 18 -27.13 6.97 -15.68
C ASN A 18 -27.23 6.34 -14.29
N ALA A 19 -26.65 5.16 -14.12
CA ALA A 19 -26.44 4.58 -12.80
C ALA A 19 -25.45 5.49 -12.07
N GLN A 20 -25.97 6.40 -11.26
CA GLN A 20 -25.17 7.12 -10.27
C GLN A 20 -24.71 6.07 -9.27
N GLU A 21 -23.42 5.74 -9.32
CA GLU A 21 -22.76 5.08 -8.21
C GLU A 21 -22.93 5.99 -7.00
N GLY A 22 -23.84 5.58 -6.13
CA GLY A 22 -24.03 6.20 -4.84
C GLY A 22 -22.72 6.14 -4.05
N PRO A 23 -22.56 6.98 -2.98
CA PRO A 23 -21.37 6.92 -2.14
C PRO A 23 -21.18 5.47 -1.70
N GLN A 24 -20.10 4.87 -2.14
CA GLN A 24 -19.72 3.53 -1.67
C GLN A 24 -19.58 3.63 -0.15
N PRO A 25 -20.21 2.73 0.62
CA PRO A 25 -19.96 2.69 2.05
C PRO A 25 -18.44 2.56 2.20
N GLN A 26 -17.84 3.59 2.77
CA GLN A 26 -16.44 3.50 3.20
C GLN A 26 -16.42 2.33 4.17
N SER A 27 -15.93 1.20 3.69
CA SER A 27 -15.68 0.06 4.53
C SER A 27 -14.83 0.58 5.67
N THR A 28 -15.39 0.57 6.87
CA THR A 28 -14.62 0.61 8.10
C THR A 28 -13.91 -0.74 8.18
N ALA A 29 -13.05 -0.97 7.19
CA ALA A 29 -12.25 -2.17 7.15
C ALA A 29 -11.38 -2.11 8.40
N VAL A 30 -11.67 -3.02 9.32
CA VAL A 30 -10.71 -3.42 10.34
C VAL A 30 -9.37 -3.56 9.61
N PRO A 31 -8.33 -2.84 10.04
CA PRO A 31 -7.05 -2.91 9.35
C PRO A 31 -6.66 -4.36 9.16
N ALA A 32 -6.39 -4.76 7.93
CA ALA A 32 -5.93 -6.12 7.66
C ALA A 32 -4.79 -6.47 8.63
N PRO A 33 -4.78 -7.68 9.19
CA PRO A 33 -3.72 -8.08 10.11
C PRO A 33 -2.37 -7.88 9.43
N ALA A 34 -1.38 -7.40 10.17
CA ALA A 34 -0.03 -7.21 9.67
C ALA A 34 0.52 -8.54 9.15
N ASP A 35 0.94 -8.59 7.90
CA ASP A 35 1.44 -9.78 7.23
C ASP A 35 2.95 -9.66 7.01
N ALA A 36 3.73 -10.45 7.74
CA ALA A 36 5.18 -10.47 7.62
C ALA A 36 5.65 -10.95 6.23
N ALA A 37 4.90 -11.81 5.55
CA ALA A 37 5.24 -12.26 4.19
C ALA A 37 5.07 -11.12 3.17
N GLU A 38 4.02 -10.34 3.29
CA GLU A 38 3.86 -9.11 2.50
C GLU A 38 4.95 -8.09 2.84
N GLY A 39 5.25 -7.92 4.14
CA GLY A 39 6.34 -7.08 4.60
C GLY A 39 7.70 -7.49 4.01
N ALA A 40 7.97 -8.78 3.90
CA ALA A 40 9.19 -9.30 3.28
C ALA A 40 9.32 -8.90 1.81
N LYS A 41 8.23 -8.96 1.05
CA LYS A 41 8.20 -8.54 -0.36
C LYS A 41 8.46 -7.05 -0.50
N LEU A 42 7.74 -6.22 0.27
CA LEU A 42 7.93 -4.77 0.27
C LEU A 42 9.34 -4.38 0.69
N PHE A 43 9.88 -5.06 1.70
CA PHE A 43 11.24 -4.84 2.19
C PHE A 43 12.29 -5.17 1.11
N GLY A 44 12.17 -6.31 0.47
CA GLY A 44 13.12 -6.77 -0.55
C GLY A 44 13.23 -5.81 -1.74
N THR A 45 12.11 -5.24 -2.18
CA THR A 45 12.06 -4.33 -3.32
C THR A 45 12.45 -2.89 -2.99
N THR A 46 12.34 -2.47 -1.72
CA THR A 46 12.46 -1.06 -1.35
C THR A 46 13.58 -0.79 -0.34
N CYS A 47 13.73 -1.65 0.65
CA CYS A 47 14.62 -1.43 1.80
C CYS A 47 15.93 -2.20 1.69
N GLY A 48 15.91 -3.33 0.97
CA GLY A 48 17.05 -4.28 0.88
C GLY A 48 18.31 -3.70 0.28
N PHE A 49 18.20 -2.62 -0.49
CA PHE A 49 19.37 -1.95 -1.06
C PHE A 49 20.29 -1.31 0.01
N CYS A 50 19.69 -0.81 1.08
CA CYS A 50 20.40 -0.20 2.20
C CYS A 50 20.52 -1.13 3.41
N HIS A 51 19.50 -1.92 3.69
CA HIS A 51 19.46 -2.91 4.77
C HIS A 51 19.71 -4.30 4.21
N GLN A 52 20.99 -4.68 4.18
CA GLN A 52 21.45 -5.86 3.48
C GLN A 52 20.99 -7.17 4.12
N ASP A 53 21.03 -8.24 3.32
CA ASP A 53 20.60 -9.59 3.73
C ASP A 53 19.21 -9.58 4.40
N GLY A 54 18.26 -8.90 3.74
CA GLY A 54 16.90 -8.78 4.27
C GLY A 54 16.82 -8.10 5.64
N GLY A 55 17.76 -7.23 5.98
CA GLY A 55 17.82 -6.52 7.26
C GLY A 55 18.65 -7.24 8.33
N ARG A 56 19.32 -8.34 8.00
CA ARG A 56 20.14 -9.11 8.95
C ARG A 56 21.55 -8.60 9.08
N VAL A 57 22.03 -7.88 8.08
CA VAL A 57 23.39 -7.34 8.03
C VAL A 57 23.34 -5.82 7.89
N ALA A 58 24.26 -5.14 8.54
CA ALA A 58 24.46 -3.71 8.35
C ALA A 58 25.05 -3.45 6.97
N GLY A 59 24.50 -2.42 6.30
CA GLY A 59 25.00 -1.90 5.04
C GLY A 59 25.06 -0.39 5.11
N ARG A 60 24.42 0.31 4.17
CA ARG A 60 24.19 1.76 4.28
C ARG A 60 23.26 2.09 5.46
N GLY A 61 22.30 1.20 5.74
CA GLY A 61 21.46 1.23 6.91
C GLY A 61 21.95 0.27 7.99
N PRO A 62 21.47 0.43 9.23
CA PRO A 62 21.82 -0.46 10.33
C PRO A 62 21.22 -1.85 10.14
N LYS A 63 21.77 -2.84 10.82
CA LYS A 63 21.15 -4.14 11.03
C LYS A 63 19.82 -3.95 11.75
N LEU A 64 18.79 -4.64 11.30
CA LEU A 64 17.42 -4.57 11.86
C LEU A 64 17.04 -5.84 12.63
N ALA A 65 17.62 -6.99 12.29
CA ALA A 65 17.40 -8.23 13.02
C ALA A 65 17.77 -8.04 14.50
N GLY A 66 16.88 -8.46 15.39
CA GLY A 66 17.05 -8.33 16.83
C GLY A 66 16.98 -6.89 17.38
N THR A 67 16.49 -5.93 16.59
CA THR A 67 16.38 -4.54 17.06
C THR A 67 15.47 -4.43 18.29
N ASP A 68 15.92 -3.71 19.31
CA ASP A 68 15.22 -3.38 20.55
C ASP A 68 14.40 -2.07 20.46
N ARG A 69 14.47 -1.38 19.32
CA ARG A 69 13.73 -0.12 19.13
C ARG A 69 12.23 -0.36 19.22
N PRO A 70 11.46 0.52 19.89
CA PRO A 70 10.01 0.41 19.95
C PRO A 70 9.36 0.43 18.56
N ASP A 71 8.19 -0.21 18.44
CA ASP A 71 7.44 -0.29 17.18
C ASP A 71 7.16 1.09 16.61
N GLU A 72 6.73 2.02 17.45
CA GLU A 72 6.43 3.39 17.02
C GLU A 72 7.68 4.12 16.49
N TYR A 73 8.85 3.85 17.09
CA TYR A 73 10.11 4.40 16.57
C TYR A 73 10.39 3.87 15.17
N LEU A 74 10.21 2.56 14.94
CA LEU A 74 10.45 1.94 13.63
C LEU A 74 9.46 2.46 12.60
N LEU A 75 8.18 2.53 12.92
CA LEU A 75 7.14 3.06 12.05
C LEU A 75 7.41 4.53 11.67
N ASN A 76 7.75 5.35 12.65
CA ASN A 76 8.07 6.76 12.41
C ASN A 76 9.36 6.92 11.59
N ARG A 77 10.35 6.07 11.81
CA ARG A 77 11.56 6.07 10.98
C ARG A 77 11.26 5.73 9.53
N ILE A 78 10.39 4.78 9.26
CA ILE A 78 9.99 4.45 7.89
C ILE A 78 9.17 5.61 7.29
N ARG A 79 8.23 6.19 8.03
CA ARG A 79 7.40 7.29 7.54
C ARG A 79 8.19 8.55 7.23
N LEU A 80 9.07 8.95 8.12
CA LEU A 80 9.76 10.25 8.08
C LEU A 80 11.17 10.15 7.49
N GLY A 81 11.75 8.96 7.45
CA GLY A 81 13.14 8.79 7.02
C GLY A 81 14.14 9.40 8.00
N LYS A 82 15.34 9.63 7.50
CA LYS A 82 16.42 10.35 8.16
C LYS A 82 17.20 11.12 7.12
N ASP A 83 17.28 12.41 7.30
CA ASP A 83 17.95 13.30 6.36
C ASP A 83 19.36 12.81 6.02
N GLY A 84 19.67 12.76 4.72
CA GLY A 84 20.95 12.32 4.19
C GLY A 84 21.26 10.84 4.35
N ALA A 85 20.38 10.03 4.96
CA ALA A 85 20.63 8.63 5.26
C ALA A 85 19.54 7.67 4.80
N MET A 86 18.29 7.98 5.06
CA MET A 86 17.14 7.12 4.74
C MET A 86 16.00 7.94 4.17
N PRO A 87 15.48 7.62 2.96
CA PRO A 87 14.32 8.29 2.41
C PRO A 87 13.07 8.12 3.28
N ALA A 88 12.13 9.06 3.17
CA ALA A 88 10.83 8.98 3.81
C ALA A 88 9.85 8.19 2.95
N TYR A 89 9.19 7.20 3.53
CA TYR A 89 8.25 6.30 2.83
C TYR A 89 6.78 6.48 3.25
N GLY A 90 6.47 7.48 4.05
CA GLY A 90 5.11 7.71 4.55
C GLY A 90 4.07 7.99 3.48
N ARG A 91 4.50 8.41 2.27
CA ARG A 91 3.62 8.60 1.11
C ARG A 91 3.62 7.39 0.17
N ALA A 92 4.65 6.54 0.25
CA ALA A 92 4.80 5.36 -0.61
C ALA A 92 4.00 4.16 -0.09
N PHE A 93 3.83 4.05 1.21
CA PHE A 93 3.15 2.93 1.87
C PHE A 93 1.96 3.41 2.70
N ASN A 94 0.86 2.68 2.61
CA ASN A 94 -0.28 2.86 3.51
C ASN A 94 -0.01 2.23 4.88
N GLU A 95 -0.89 2.48 5.85
CA GLU A 95 -0.71 2.00 7.22
C GLU A 95 -0.68 0.45 7.34
N ALA A 96 -1.41 -0.27 6.49
CA ALA A 96 -1.36 -1.73 6.47
C ALA A 96 0.00 -2.23 5.99
N GLN A 97 0.55 -1.63 4.96
CA GLN A 97 1.88 -1.95 4.43
C GLN A 97 2.99 -1.60 5.43
N LEU A 98 2.88 -0.46 6.11
CA LEU A 98 3.82 -0.09 7.18
C LEU A 98 3.81 -1.11 8.32
N ARG A 99 2.62 -1.57 8.73
CA ARG A 99 2.51 -2.64 9.73
C ARG A 99 3.06 -3.96 9.24
N SER A 100 2.88 -4.30 7.98
CA SER A 100 3.46 -5.52 7.38
C SER A 100 4.99 -5.45 7.35
N LEU A 101 5.56 -4.29 7.01
CA LEU A 101 7.00 -4.05 7.11
C LEU A 101 7.51 -4.22 8.56
N LEU A 102 6.78 -3.65 9.53
CA LEU A 102 7.12 -3.82 10.95
C LEU A 102 7.07 -5.29 11.37
N ALA A 103 6.01 -6.01 10.99
CA ALA A 103 5.87 -7.43 11.29
C ALA A 103 7.02 -8.25 10.70
N TYR A 104 7.44 -7.94 9.48
CA TYR A 104 8.63 -8.55 8.89
C TYR A 104 9.90 -8.26 9.71
N ILE A 105 10.17 -7.01 10.04
CA ILE A 105 11.34 -6.62 10.84
C ILE A 105 11.36 -7.36 12.19
N ARG A 106 10.21 -7.47 12.84
CA ARG A 106 10.06 -8.21 14.11
C ARG A 106 10.23 -9.72 13.95
N SER A 107 9.97 -10.26 12.79
CA SER A 107 10.21 -11.68 12.49
C SER A 107 11.69 -12.02 12.27
N LEU A 108 12.53 -11.02 12.02
CA LEU A 108 13.97 -11.22 11.84
C LEU A 108 14.62 -11.62 13.15
N LYS A 109 15.06 -12.88 13.23
CA LYS A 109 15.82 -13.34 14.37
C LYS A 109 17.24 -12.79 14.29
N ASP A 110 17.78 -12.44 15.45
CA ASP A 110 19.20 -12.15 15.59
C ASP A 110 19.94 -13.49 15.67
N ASP A 111 20.26 -14.04 14.50
CA ASP A 111 21.18 -15.16 14.43
C ASP A 111 22.60 -14.61 14.72
N ALA A 112 22.84 -14.35 15.99
CA ALA A 112 24.19 -13.98 16.44
C ALA A 112 25.14 -15.15 16.12
N ARG A 113 25.94 -14.96 15.07
CA ARG A 113 27.08 -15.81 14.76
C ARG A 113 28.36 -15.16 15.28
#